data_a93384c09a728bd20fed4c55d3eed70b
#
_entry.id   a93384c09a728bd20fed4c55d3eed70b
#
_cell.length_a   1.000
_cell.length_b   1.000
_cell.length_c   1.000
_cell.angle_alpha   90.00
_cell.angle_beta   90.00
_cell.angle_gamma   90.00
#
_symmetry.space_group_name_H-M   'P 1'
#
loop_
_entity.id
_entity.type
_entity.pdbx_description
1 polymer ?
#
loop_
_entity_poly.entity_id
_entity_poly.type
_entity_poly.pdbx_seq_one_letter_code
_entity_poly.pdbx_strand_id
1 'polypeptide(L)'
;MISKRLETVASFVPQGAVLLDVGSDHAYLAIELVEKGHIERAIAGEVVEGPYQSAVTNVESHGLTEKIQVRLANGLAAFEESDQVSVITIAGMGGRLIATILEEGLDKLANVEHLILQPNNREDELRSWLQEHDFQIIAESILEEAGKFYEIIVAETGEMKLSATDVRFGPFLSKEGSSVFIQKWQKEAAKLEFALSQIPEKNQEERQVLADKIQAIKEVLHESK
;
A
#
# COMPACT_ATOMS: atom_id res chain seq x y z
N MET A 1 12.98 16.14 3.04
CA MET A 1 13.11 15.09 2.00
C MET A 1 12.55 13.80 2.58
N ILE A 2 11.51 13.27 1.99
CA ILE A 2 10.85 12.02 2.41
C ILE A 2 11.63 10.79 1.89
N SER A 3 11.28 9.60 2.39
CA SER A 3 11.90 8.34 1.92
C SER A 3 11.51 8.03 0.47
N LYS A 4 12.33 7.24 -0.24
CA LYS A 4 12.03 6.78 -1.61
C LYS A 4 10.66 6.07 -1.67
N ARG A 5 10.30 5.32 -0.63
CA ARG A 5 8.99 4.69 -0.48
C ARG A 5 7.87 5.72 -0.52
N LEU A 6 7.93 6.76 0.30
CA LEU A 6 6.92 7.82 0.30
C LEU A 6 6.96 8.68 -0.96
N GLU A 7 8.13 8.92 -1.57
CA GLU A 7 8.22 9.57 -2.89
C GLU A 7 7.48 8.78 -3.97
N THR A 8 7.59 7.44 -3.94
CA THR A 8 6.86 6.59 -4.87
C THR A 8 5.35 6.63 -4.60
N VAL A 9 4.91 6.60 -3.34
CA VAL A 9 3.49 6.82 -2.99
C VAL A 9 3.00 8.18 -3.50
N ALA A 10 3.76 9.24 -3.24
CA ALA A 10 3.45 10.61 -3.69
C ALA A 10 3.29 10.72 -5.22
N SER A 11 4.07 9.97 -5.99
CA SER A 11 4.03 10.00 -7.46
C SER A 11 2.72 9.50 -8.06
N PHE A 12 1.95 8.74 -7.29
CA PHE A 12 0.62 8.27 -7.70
C PHE A 12 -0.53 9.20 -7.31
N VAL A 13 -0.29 10.18 -6.44
CA VAL A 13 -1.32 11.15 -6.07
C VAL A 13 -1.58 12.07 -7.26
N PRO A 14 -2.82 12.18 -7.78
CA PRO A 14 -3.13 13.08 -8.87
C PRO A 14 -2.94 14.55 -8.50
N GLN A 15 -2.53 15.36 -9.47
CA GLN A 15 -2.40 16.80 -9.26
C GLN A 15 -3.76 17.44 -8.93
N GLY A 16 -3.80 18.28 -7.92
CA GLY A 16 -5.01 18.97 -7.48
C GLY A 16 -5.95 18.11 -6.61
N ALA A 17 -5.56 16.89 -6.28
CA ALA A 17 -6.33 16.02 -5.38
C ALA A 17 -6.54 16.64 -3.99
N VAL A 18 -7.62 16.25 -3.35
CA VAL A 18 -7.82 16.44 -1.90
C VAL A 18 -7.45 15.13 -1.22
N LEU A 19 -6.34 15.16 -0.47
CA LEU A 19 -5.71 13.97 0.10
C LEU A 19 -6.21 13.70 1.53
N LEU A 20 -6.54 12.45 1.83
CA LEU A 20 -6.49 11.90 3.17
C LEU A 20 -5.29 10.96 3.29
N ASP A 21 -4.37 11.23 4.19
CA ASP A 21 -3.24 10.36 4.53
C ASP A 21 -3.51 9.70 5.89
N VAL A 22 -3.78 8.38 5.88
CA VAL A 22 -4.17 7.60 7.07
C VAL A 22 -2.93 7.01 7.74
N GLY A 23 -2.70 7.34 9.01
CA GLY A 23 -1.48 7.00 9.73
C GLY A 23 -0.30 7.77 9.13
N SER A 24 -0.44 9.08 9.08
CA SER A 24 0.39 10.00 8.29
C SER A 24 1.86 10.09 8.73
N ASP A 25 2.20 9.49 9.87
CA ASP A 25 3.57 9.47 10.41
C ASP A 25 4.26 10.84 10.27
N HIS A 26 3.88 11.79 11.14
CA HIS A 26 4.35 13.18 11.14
C HIS A 26 3.87 14.07 9.96
N ALA A 27 2.88 13.66 9.18
CA ALA A 27 2.33 14.37 8.03
C ALA A 27 3.34 14.64 6.88
N TYR A 28 4.42 13.87 6.80
CA TYR A 28 5.49 14.10 5.82
C TYR A 28 5.01 14.06 4.38
N LEU A 29 4.13 13.11 4.03
CA LEU A 29 3.60 12.99 2.67
C LEU A 29 2.75 14.20 2.30
N ALA A 30 1.83 14.60 3.17
CA ALA A 30 0.95 15.75 2.96
C ALA A 30 1.75 17.05 2.83
N ILE A 31 2.74 17.27 3.70
CA ILE A 31 3.62 18.45 3.66
C ILE A 31 4.37 18.51 2.34
N GLU A 32 5.03 17.43 1.94
CA GLU A 32 5.80 17.35 0.68
C GLU A 32 4.95 17.70 -0.55
N LEU A 33 3.74 17.14 -0.62
CA LEU A 33 2.82 17.37 -1.75
C LEU A 33 2.28 18.80 -1.79
N VAL A 34 1.96 19.40 -0.63
CA VAL A 34 1.47 20.77 -0.55
C VAL A 34 2.59 21.78 -0.83
N GLU A 35 3.81 21.57 -0.30
CA GLU A 35 4.95 22.46 -0.54
C GLU A 35 5.36 22.48 -2.02
N LYS A 36 5.27 21.35 -2.69
CA LYS A 36 5.52 21.25 -4.14
C LYS A 36 4.40 21.85 -5.00
N GLY A 37 3.29 22.28 -4.40
CA GLY A 37 2.12 22.75 -5.14
C GLY A 37 1.44 21.66 -5.97
N HIS A 38 1.65 20.40 -5.60
CA HIS A 38 1.04 19.25 -6.28
C HIS A 38 -0.43 19.10 -5.87
N ILE A 39 -0.73 19.31 -4.59
CA ILE A 39 -2.09 19.40 -4.04
C ILE A 39 -2.27 20.70 -3.26
N GLU A 40 -3.52 21.17 -3.12
CA GLU A 40 -3.81 22.41 -2.39
C GLU A 40 -4.09 22.18 -0.91
N ARG A 41 -4.69 21.02 -0.57
CA ARG A 41 -5.08 20.68 0.80
C ARG A 41 -5.00 19.18 1.09
N ALA A 42 -4.79 18.86 2.35
CA ALA A 42 -4.76 17.50 2.85
C ALA A 42 -5.34 17.37 4.26
N ILE A 43 -5.72 16.15 4.61
CA ILE A 43 -6.01 15.73 5.97
C ILE A 43 -4.97 14.67 6.33
N ALA A 44 -4.28 14.87 7.45
CA ALA A 44 -3.36 13.92 8.04
C ALA A 44 -4.05 13.24 9.24
N GLY A 45 -4.44 11.97 9.07
CA GLY A 45 -5.14 11.20 10.10
C GLY A 45 -4.18 10.43 10.99
N GLU A 46 -4.33 10.55 12.31
CA GLU A 46 -3.56 9.81 13.29
C GLU A 46 -4.47 9.21 14.37
N VAL A 47 -4.15 8.01 14.85
CA VAL A 47 -4.95 7.31 15.86
C VAL A 47 -4.36 7.43 17.27
N VAL A 48 -3.08 7.79 17.38
CA VAL A 48 -2.34 7.89 18.64
C VAL A 48 -1.93 9.33 18.91
N GLU A 49 -2.13 9.79 20.15
CA GLU A 49 -1.88 11.17 20.55
C GLU A 49 -0.45 11.64 20.27
N GLY A 50 0.57 10.84 20.53
CA GLY A 50 1.97 11.20 20.30
C GLY A 50 2.28 11.55 18.85
N PRO A 51 2.04 10.64 17.89
CA PRO A 51 2.14 10.92 16.46
C PRO A 51 1.27 12.08 15.99
N TYR A 52 0.05 12.20 16.51
CA TYR A 52 -0.84 13.35 16.23
C TYR A 52 -0.17 14.68 16.60
N GLN A 53 0.33 14.83 17.83
CA GLN A 53 1.00 16.06 18.27
C GLN A 53 2.27 16.34 17.44
N SER A 54 3.00 15.30 17.06
CA SER A 54 4.17 15.44 16.19
C SER A 54 3.77 15.94 14.80
N ALA A 55 2.69 15.43 14.23
CA ALA A 55 2.16 15.86 12.94
C ALA A 55 1.68 17.33 13.00
N VAL A 56 0.96 17.72 14.07
CA VAL A 56 0.55 19.11 14.29
C VAL A 56 1.75 20.05 14.32
N THR A 57 2.74 19.76 15.17
CA THR A 57 3.97 20.56 15.28
C THR A 57 4.71 20.67 13.94
N ASN A 58 4.75 19.59 13.18
CA ASN A 58 5.42 19.56 11.90
C ASN A 58 4.69 20.44 10.87
N VAL A 59 3.38 20.33 10.76
CA VAL A 59 2.55 21.17 9.88
C VAL A 59 2.67 22.66 10.25
N GLU A 60 2.64 23.00 11.55
CA GLU A 60 2.84 24.36 12.05
C GLU A 60 4.22 24.92 11.70
N SER A 61 5.28 24.12 11.87
CA SER A 61 6.65 24.53 11.57
C SER A 61 6.89 24.84 10.09
N HIS A 62 6.11 24.22 9.20
CA HIS A 62 6.11 24.50 7.76
C HIS A 62 5.12 25.60 7.34
N GLY A 63 4.35 26.18 8.29
CA GLY A 63 3.36 27.22 7.98
C GLY A 63 2.18 26.76 7.14
N LEU A 64 1.80 25.48 7.25
CA LEU A 64 0.79 24.85 6.39
C LEU A 64 -0.56 24.57 7.09
N THR A 65 -0.82 25.16 8.25
CA THR A 65 -2.04 24.92 9.04
C THR A 65 -3.34 25.23 8.32
N GLU A 66 -3.32 26.17 7.36
CA GLU A 66 -4.49 26.52 6.54
C GLU A 66 -4.75 25.50 5.39
N LYS A 67 -3.76 24.67 5.10
CA LYS A 67 -3.82 23.71 3.97
C LYS A 67 -3.85 22.25 4.43
N ILE A 68 -3.28 21.94 5.59
CA ILE A 68 -3.20 20.58 6.12
C ILE A 68 -3.88 20.55 7.48
N GLN A 69 -4.97 19.79 7.59
CA GLN A 69 -5.64 19.53 8.86
C GLN A 69 -5.14 18.21 9.44
N VAL A 70 -4.61 18.27 10.65
CA VAL A 70 -4.25 17.05 11.39
C VAL A 70 -5.44 16.64 12.25
N ARG A 71 -5.88 15.37 12.16
CA ARG A 71 -7.04 14.86 12.89
C ARG A 71 -6.70 13.61 13.68
N LEU A 72 -7.05 13.60 14.96
CA LEU A 72 -6.95 12.43 15.83
C LEU A 72 -8.21 11.57 15.62
N ALA A 73 -8.11 10.55 14.79
CA ALA A 73 -9.24 9.69 14.44
C ALA A 73 -8.76 8.31 13.94
N ASN A 74 -9.63 7.29 14.05
CA ASN A 74 -9.34 5.95 13.57
C ASN A 74 -9.66 5.81 12.07
N GLY A 75 -8.64 5.51 11.26
CA GLY A 75 -8.80 5.19 9.85
C GLY A 75 -9.61 6.25 9.08
N LEU A 76 -10.66 5.82 8.40
CA LEU A 76 -11.51 6.68 7.58
C LEU A 76 -12.48 7.57 8.38
N ALA A 77 -12.54 7.43 9.71
CA ALA A 77 -13.23 8.40 10.56
C ALA A 77 -12.52 9.77 10.58
N ALA A 78 -11.31 9.85 10.01
CA ALA A 78 -10.55 11.10 9.91
C ALA A 78 -11.15 12.10 8.91
N PHE A 79 -12.08 11.73 8.03
CA PHE A 79 -12.71 12.66 7.09
C PHE A 79 -14.24 12.53 7.07
N GLU A 80 -14.89 13.58 6.60
CA GLU A 80 -16.33 13.64 6.35
C GLU A 80 -16.59 13.99 4.88
N GLU A 81 -17.80 13.75 4.38
CA GLU A 81 -18.18 14.02 3.00
C GLU A 81 -17.91 15.48 2.58
N SER A 82 -18.13 16.42 3.51
CA SER A 82 -17.86 17.86 3.30
C SER A 82 -16.41 18.19 3.02
N ASP A 83 -15.47 17.31 3.37
CA ASP A 83 -14.05 17.49 3.11
C ASP A 83 -13.69 17.30 1.63
N GLN A 84 -14.57 16.61 0.88
CA GLN A 84 -14.40 16.32 -0.56
C GLN A 84 -13.08 15.58 -0.86
N VAL A 85 -12.71 14.63 -0.02
CA VAL A 85 -11.54 13.79 -0.22
C VAL A 85 -11.70 13.00 -1.51
N SER A 86 -10.74 13.13 -2.42
CA SER A 86 -10.71 12.41 -3.69
C SER A 86 -9.68 11.28 -3.72
N VAL A 87 -8.66 11.35 -2.86
CA VAL A 87 -7.58 10.36 -2.80
C VAL A 87 -7.28 9.99 -1.35
N ILE A 88 -7.13 8.70 -1.09
CA ILE A 88 -6.72 8.17 0.21
C ILE A 88 -5.38 7.47 0.06
N THR A 89 -4.41 7.82 0.91
CA THR A 89 -3.16 7.08 1.07
C THR A 89 -3.16 6.32 2.40
N ILE A 90 -2.77 5.04 2.38
CA ILE A 90 -2.51 4.23 3.57
C ILE A 90 -1.18 3.52 3.36
N ALA A 91 -0.12 4.00 4.00
CA ALA A 91 1.23 3.50 3.79
C ALA A 91 1.90 3.01 5.08
N GLY A 92 2.73 1.96 4.97
CA GLY A 92 3.53 1.48 6.09
C GLY A 92 2.79 0.57 7.08
N MET A 93 1.63 0.06 6.70
CA MET A 93 0.80 -0.85 7.52
C MET A 93 0.78 -2.27 6.94
N GLY A 94 0.32 -3.26 7.70
CA GLY A 94 0.06 -4.60 7.15
C GLY A 94 -1.19 -4.61 6.26
N GLY A 95 -1.18 -5.42 5.19
CA GLY A 95 -2.30 -5.49 4.24
C GLY A 95 -3.65 -5.81 4.89
N ARG A 96 -3.67 -6.67 5.91
CA ARG A 96 -4.90 -6.94 6.69
C ARG A 96 -5.41 -5.70 7.43
N LEU A 97 -4.51 -4.92 8.01
CA LEU A 97 -4.91 -3.70 8.73
C LEU A 97 -5.46 -2.67 7.74
N ILE A 98 -4.83 -2.53 6.57
CA ILE A 98 -5.33 -1.66 5.50
C ILE A 98 -6.74 -2.10 5.08
N ALA A 99 -6.94 -3.38 4.81
CA ALA A 99 -8.26 -3.94 4.46
C ALA A 99 -9.30 -3.69 5.55
N THR A 100 -8.95 -3.86 6.84
CA THR A 100 -9.84 -3.56 7.96
C THR A 100 -10.22 -2.08 8.02
N ILE A 101 -9.26 -1.17 7.82
CA ILE A 101 -9.52 0.27 7.80
C ILE A 101 -10.48 0.65 6.66
N LEU A 102 -10.29 0.07 5.48
CA LEU A 102 -11.17 0.31 4.34
C LEU A 102 -12.58 -0.28 4.57
N GLU A 103 -12.67 -1.48 5.14
CA GLU A 103 -13.92 -2.15 5.49
C GLU A 103 -14.75 -1.34 6.49
N GLU A 104 -14.12 -0.82 7.56
CA GLU A 104 -14.78 -0.02 8.59
C GLU A 104 -15.35 1.31 8.07
N GLY A 105 -14.84 1.82 6.95
CA GLY A 105 -15.28 3.06 6.33
C GLY A 105 -15.75 2.91 4.89
N LEU A 106 -16.19 1.72 4.49
CA LEU A 106 -16.56 1.40 3.11
C LEU A 106 -17.63 2.34 2.53
N ASP A 107 -18.59 2.74 3.34
CA ASP A 107 -19.64 3.69 2.98
C ASP A 107 -19.12 5.09 2.59
N LYS A 108 -17.95 5.48 3.07
CA LYS A 108 -17.30 6.76 2.75
C LYS A 108 -16.51 6.74 1.43
N LEU A 109 -16.27 5.57 0.86
CA LEU A 109 -15.42 5.41 -0.32
C LEU A 109 -16.12 5.75 -1.64
N ALA A 110 -17.43 5.93 -1.65
CA ALA A 110 -18.23 6.12 -2.86
C ALA A 110 -17.79 7.31 -3.75
N ASN A 111 -17.22 8.36 -3.15
CA ASN A 111 -16.76 9.56 -3.85
C ASN A 111 -15.22 9.66 -3.91
N VAL A 112 -14.52 8.63 -3.46
CA VAL A 112 -13.06 8.56 -3.51
C VAL A 112 -12.62 8.02 -4.87
N GLU A 113 -11.82 8.79 -5.58
CA GLU A 113 -11.37 8.44 -6.93
C GLU A 113 -10.25 7.37 -6.88
N HIS A 114 -9.29 7.52 -5.95
CA HIS A 114 -8.16 6.61 -5.87
C HIS A 114 -7.80 6.21 -4.44
N LEU A 115 -7.47 4.96 -4.29
CA LEU A 115 -6.81 4.39 -3.12
C LEU A 115 -5.35 4.10 -3.48
N ILE A 116 -4.40 4.67 -2.74
CA ILE A 116 -2.96 4.43 -2.93
C ILE A 116 -2.44 3.74 -1.68
N LEU A 117 -2.21 2.45 -1.80
CA LEU A 117 -2.00 1.55 -0.67
C LEU A 117 -0.58 0.99 -0.70
N GLN A 118 0.15 1.12 0.41
CA GLN A 118 1.48 0.53 0.53
C GLN A 118 1.51 -0.43 1.72
N PRO A 119 1.18 -1.71 1.49
CA PRO A 119 1.28 -2.74 2.51
C PRO A 119 2.73 -3.13 2.79
N ASN A 120 3.08 -3.38 4.06
CA ASN A 120 4.39 -3.91 4.46
C ASN A 120 4.47 -5.45 4.36
N ASN A 121 3.33 -6.10 4.24
CA ASN A 121 3.14 -7.55 4.12
C ASN A 121 1.68 -7.84 3.74
N ARG A 122 1.35 -9.09 3.43
CA ARG A 122 -0.01 -9.54 3.09
C ARG A 122 -0.63 -8.76 1.93
N GLU A 123 0.17 -8.49 0.93
CA GLU A 123 -0.24 -7.82 -0.31
C GLU A 123 -1.32 -8.64 -1.02
N ASP A 124 -1.21 -9.96 -0.98
CA ASP A 124 -2.18 -10.92 -1.52
C ASP A 124 -3.57 -10.80 -0.89
N GLU A 125 -3.63 -10.68 0.44
CA GLU A 125 -4.89 -10.51 1.15
C GLU A 125 -5.55 -9.16 0.84
N LEU A 126 -4.75 -8.09 0.69
CA LEU A 126 -5.26 -6.77 0.31
C LEU A 126 -5.80 -6.77 -1.13
N ARG A 127 -5.11 -7.42 -2.09
CA ARG A 127 -5.62 -7.56 -3.47
C ARG A 127 -6.92 -8.35 -3.52
N SER A 128 -7.04 -9.42 -2.72
CA SER A 128 -8.30 -10.19 -2.60
C SER A 128 -9.42 -9.31 -2.08
N TRP A 129 -9.17 -8.54 -1.02
CA TRP A 129 -10.15 -7.63 -0.45
C TRP A 129 -10.62 -6.58 -1.47
N LEU A 130 -9.70 -5.97 -2.22
CA LEU A 130 -10.05 -4.99 -3.27
C LEU A 130 -10.98 -5.59 -4.32
N GLN A 131 -10.67 -6.78 -4.83
CA GLN A 131 -11.53 -7.49 -5.79
C GLN A 131 -12.92 -7.81 -5.21
N GLU A 132 -12.99 -8.24 -3.95
CA GLU A 132 -14.24 -8.64 -3.27
C GLU A 132 -15.16 -7.45 -2.98
N HIS A 133 -14.62 -6.22 -3.00
CA HIS A 133 -15.36 -4.97 -2.69
C HIS A 133 -15.47 -4.02 -3.89
N ASP A 134 -15.43 -4.56 -5.11
CA ASP A 134 -15.61 -3.81 -6.35
C ASP A 134 -14.60 -2.66 -6.54
N PHE A 135 -13.33 -2.91 -6.16
CA PHE A 135 -12.20 -2.06 -6.51
C PHE A 135 -11.30 -2.76 -7.54
N GLN A 136 -10.99 -2.05 -8.62
CA GLN A 136 -10.01 -2.50 -9.61
C GLN A 136 -8.64 -1.91 -9.35
N ILE A 137 -7.60 -2.73 -9.45
CA ILE A 137 -6.21 -2.27 -9.41
C ILE A 137 -5.90 -1.69 -10.78
N ILE A 138 -5.47 -0.42 -10.81
CA ILE A 138 -5.17 0.31 -12.04
C ILE A 138 -3.67 0.51 -12.28
N ALA A 139 -2.86 0.44 -11.22
CA ALA A 139 -1.42 0.49 -11.29
C ALA A 139 -0.78 -0.18 -10.07
N GLU A 140 0.45 -0.63 -10.25
CA GLU A 140 1.29 -1.10 -9.15
C GLU A 140 2.73 -0.64 -9.36
N SER A 141 3.47 -0.54 -8.29
CA SER A 141 4.91 -0.30 -8.33
C SER A 141 5.62 -1.10 -7.25
N ILE A 142 6.86 -1.48 -7.50
CA ILE A 142 7.71 -2.13 -6.52
C ILE A 142 9.06 -1.42 -6.45
N LEU A 143 9.54 -1.20 -5.24
CA LEU A 143 10.86 -0.60 -5.01
C LEU A 143 11.62 -1.35 -3.90
N GLU A 144 12.92 -1.15 -3.90
CA GLU A 144 13.80 -1.57 -2.81
C GLU A 144 14.35 -0.34 -2.12
N GLU A 145 14.28 -0.33 -0.78
CA GLU A 145 14.86 0.69 0.07
C GLU A 145 15.42 0.05 1.34
N ALA A 146 16.67 0.31 1.64
CA ALA A 146 17.37 -0.22 2.83
C ALA A 146 17.25 -1.76 3.01
N GLY A 147 17.32 -2.53 1.92
CA GLY A 147 17.28 -3.99 1.92
C GLY A 147 15.85 -4.59 2.04
N LYS A 148 14.82 -3.74 2.05
CA LYS A 148 13.41 -4.14 2.09
C LYS A 148 12.71 -3.83 0.78
N PHE A 149 11.78 -4.69 0.40
CA PHE A 149 10.92 -4.48 -0.77
C PHE A 149 9.57 -3.92 -0.33
N TYR A 150 9.08 -2.95 -1.09
CA TYR A 150 7.79 -2.31 -0.86
C TYR A 150 6.98 -2.34 -2.15
N GLU A 151 5.76 -2.81 -2.05
CA GLU A 151 4.78 -2.73 -3.16
C GLU A 151 3.80 -1.61 -2.88
N ILE A 152 3.47 -0.86 -3.93
CA ILE A 152 2.40 0.14 -3.92
C ILE A 152 1.31 -0.37 -4.85
N ILE A 153 0.07 -0.35 -4.38
CA ILE A 153 -1.12 -0.76 -5.11
C ILE A 153 -2.01 0.46 -5.27
N VAL A 154 -2.35 0.80 -6.49
CA VAL A 154 -3.28 1.89 -6.80
C VAL A 154 -4.59 1.28 -7.29
N ALA A 155 -5.69 1.63 -6.65
CA ALA A 155 -7.01 1.11 -6.97
C ALA A 155 -8.04 2.23 -7.07
N GLU A 156 -9.09 1.98 -7.83
CA GLU A 156 -10.28 2.81 -7.97
C GLU A 156 -11.52 1.93 -7.95
N THR A 157 -12.69 2.52 -7.80
CA THR A 157 -13.95 1.77 -7.91
C THR A 157 -14.08 1.13 -9.29
N GLY A 158 -14.37 -0.17 -9.33
CA GLY A 158 -14.51 -0.92 -10.57
C GLY A 158 -14.39 -2.42 -10.35
N GLU A 159 -14.97 -3.19 -11.25
CA GLU A 159 -14.91 -4.65 -11.23
C GLU A 159 -13.61 -5.16 -11.88
N MET A 160 -12.94 -6.09 -11.25
CA MET A 160 -11.85 -6.85 -11.86
C MET A 160 -11.90 -8.32 -11.44
N LYS A 161 -11.18 -9.14 -12.19
CA LYS A 161 -11.04 -10.56 -11.92
C LYS A 161 -9.57 -10.92 -11.85
N LEU A 162 -9.07 -11.23 -10.67
CA LEU A 162 -7.70 -11.63 -10.45
C LEU A 162 -7.58 -13.15 -10.44
N SER A 163 -6.59 -13.68 -11.15
CA SER A 163 -6.15 -15.05 -10.98
C SER A 163 -5.40 -15.23 -9.65
N ALA A 164 -5.17 -16.47 -9.24
CA ALA A 164 -4.34 -16.74 -8.06
C ALA A 164 -2.91 -16.17 -8.20
N THR A 165 -2.40 -16.13 -9.43
CA THR A 165 -1.11 -15.53 -9.76
C THR A 165 -1.17 -13.99 -9.59
N ASP A 166 -2.20 -13.34 -10.10
CA ASP A 166 -2.38 -11.89 -9.95
C ASP A 166 -2.52 -11.48 -8.48
N VAL A 167 -3.29 -12.22 -7.69
CA VAL A 167 -3.44 -11.98 -6.26
C VAL A 167 -2.09 -12.05 -5.55
N ARG A 168 -1.29 -13.07 -5.83
CA ARG A 168 -0.03 -13.29 -5.14
C ARG A 168 1.09 -12.38 -5.61
N PHE A 169 1.22 -12.15 -6.91
CA PHE A 169 2.38 -11.50 -7.51
C PHE A 169 2.12 -10.07 -8.01
N GLY A 170 0.86 -9.67 -8.04
CA GLY A 170 0.42 -8.40 -8.60
C GLY A 170 0.14 -8.47 -10.10
N PRO A 171 -1.04 -8.02 -10.55
CA PRO A 171 -1.45 -8.08 -11.95
C PRO A 171 -0.59 -7.21 -12.89
N PHE A 172 0.04 -6.16 -12.36
CA PHE A 172 0.97 -5.31 -13.10
C PHE A 172 2.42 -5.68 -12.85
N LEU A 173 2.80 -5.96 -11.59
CA LEU A 173 4.19 -6.28 -11.22
C LEU A 173 4.71 -7.54 -11.90
N SER A 174 3.89 -8.59 -11.98
CA SER A 174 4.26 -9.85 -12.63
C SER A 174 4.46 -9.71 -14.14
N LYS A 175 3.65 -8.86 -14.79
CA LYS A 175 3.75 -8.57 -16.23
C LYS A 175 4.94 -7.68 -16.56
N GLU A 176 5.22 -6.68 -15.71
CA GLU A 176 6.37 -5.79 -15.88
C GLU A 176 7.69 -6.56 -15.68
N GLY A 177 7.74 -7.48 -14.70
CA GLY A 177 8.93 -8.27 -14.41
C GLY A 177 10.17 -7.45 -14.12
N SER A 178 10.04 -6.32 -13.41
CA SER A 178 11.15 -5.42 -13.13
C SER A 178 12.29 -6.13 -12.36
N SER A 179 13.50 -5.59 -12.45
CA SER A 179 14.64 -6.16 -11.72
C SER A 179 14.42 -6.25 -10.21
N VAL A 180 13.66 -5.31 -9.63
CA VAL A 180 13.31 -5.30 -8.21
C VAL A 180 12.31 -6.41 -7.89
N PHE A 181 11.32 -6.62 -8.76
CA PHE A 181 10.38 -7.73 -8.66
C PHE A 181 11.09 -9.09 -8.68
N ILE A 182 11.97 -9.27 -9.66
CA ILE A 182 12.78 -10.50 -9.79
C ILE A 182 13.62 -10.74 -8.51
N GLN A 183 14.29 -9.71 -8.00
CA GLN A 183 15.09 -9.81 -6.77
C GLN A 183 14.25 -10.19 -5.55
N LYS A 184 13.08 -9.55 -5.37
CA LYS A 184 12.13 -9.90 -4.28
C LYS A 184 11.81 -11.38 -4.31
N TRP A 185 11.35 -11.88 -5.46
CA TRP A 185 10.86 -13.25 -5.57
C TRP A 185 11.97 -14.31 -5.60
N GLN A 186 13.15 -13.99 -6.13
CA GLN A 186 14.34 -14.86 -5.97
C GLN A 186 14.74 -15.01 -4.50
N LYS A 187 14.73 -13.91 -3.74
CA LYS A 187 15.04 -13.92 -2.31
C LYS A 187 13.99 -14.70 -1.52
N GLU A 188 12.73 -14.59 -1.89
CA GLU A 188 11.64 -15.34 -1.26
C GLU A 188 11.72 -16.85 -1.60
N ALA A 189 11.99 -17.22 -2.85
CA ALA A 189 12.20 -18.61 -3.25
C ALA A 189 13.36 -19.24 -2.44
N ALA A 190 14.48 -18.55 -2.32
CA ALA A 190 15.63 -19.06 -1.54
C ALA A 190 15.29 -19.30 -0.07
N LYS A 191 14.49 -18.42 0.56
CA LYS A 191 14.01 -18.64 1.93
C LYS A 191 13.10 -19.85 2.04
N LEU A 192 12.16 -20.02 1.10
CA LEU A 192 11.26 -21.17 1.09
C LEU A 192 12.01 -22.47 0.83
N GLU A 193 13.00 -22.49 -0.07
CA GLU A 193 13.87 -23.64 -0.33
C GLU A 193 14.68 -24.02 0.91
N PHE A 194 15.23 -23.04 1.61
CA PHE A 194 15.90 -23.28 2.87
C PHE A 194 14.93 -23.86 3.93
N ALA A 195 13.74 -23.26 4.11
CA ALA A 195 12.73 -23.77 5.01
C ALA A 195 12.32 -25.22 4.66
N LEU A 196 12.10 -25.52 3.37
CA LEU A 196 11.77 -26.86 2.88
C LEU A 196 12.87 -27.88 3.24
N SER A 197 14.14 -27.50 3.18
CA SER A 197 15.27 -28.37 3.55
C SER A 197 15.30 -28.73 5.02
N GLN A 198 14.67 -27.93 5.89
CA GLN A 198 14.61 -28.17 7.34
C GLN A 198 13.41 -29.05 7.77
N ILE A 199 12.41 -29.24 6.88
CA ILE A 199 11.23 -30.04 7.17
C ILE A 199 11.54 -31.53 6.98
N PRO A 200 11.30 -32.37 8.01
CA PRO A 200 11.52 -33.82 7.92
C PRO A 200 10.72 -34.45 6.76
N GLU A 201 11.30 -35.46 6.09
CA GLU A 201 10.67 -36.13 4.95
C GLU A 201 9.30 -36.73 5.25
N LYS A 202 9.04 -37.13 6.50
CA LYS A 202 7.75 -37.68 6.93
C LYS A 202 6.60 -36.68 6.90
N ASN A 203 6.89 -35.36 6.93
CA ASN A 203 5.89 -34.29 6.92
C ASN A 203 5.54 -33.90 5.46
N GLN A 204 5.01 -34.84 4.70
CA GLN A 204 4.79 -34.69 3.24
C GLN A 204 3.84 -33.52 2.90
N GLU A 205 2.74 -33.35 3.65
CA GLU A 205 1.78 -32.26 3.38
C GLU A 205 2.43 -30.87 3.50
N GLU A 206 3.17 -30.65 4.59
CA GLU A 206 3.87 -29.39 4.83
C GLU A 206 4.95 -29.11 3.77
N ARG A 207 5.69 -30.15 3.39
CA ARG A 207 6.67 -30.08 2.30
C ARG A 207 6.03 -29.75 0.95
N GLN A 208 4.87 -30.35 0.64
CA GLN A 208 4.16 -30.11 -0.61
C GLN A 208 3.69 -28.66 -0.69
N VAL A 209 3.12 -28.10 0.37
CA VAL A 209 2.70 -26.70 0.43
C VAL A 209 3.85 -25.73 0.12
N LEU A 210 5.06 -25.99 0.64
CA LEU A 210 6.23 -25.16 0.34
C LEU A 210 6.72 -25.38 -1.10
N ALA A 211 6.73 -26.63 -1.56
CA ALA A 211 7.13 -26.95 -2.93
C ALA A 211 6.24 -26.25 -3.96
N ASP A 212 4.92 -26.26 -3.76
CA ASP A 212 3.97 -25.58 -4.64
C ASP A 212 4.20 -24.06 -4.66
N LYS A 213 4.48 -23.47 -3.50
CA LYS A 213 4.83 -22.05 -3.41
C LYS A 213 6.12 -21.70 -4.14
N ILE A 214 7.14 -22.54 -4.04
CA ILE A 214 8.42 -22.37 -4.75
C ILE A 214 8.20 -22.51 -6.25
N GLN A 215 7.43 -23.52 -6.67
CA GLN A 215 7.14 -23.75 -8.07
C GLN A 215 6.41 -22.55 -8.71
N ALA A 216 5.39 -22.00 -8.04
CA ALA A 216 4.67 -20.82 -8.53
C ALA A 216 5.60 -19.59 -8.68
N ILE A 217 6.58 -19.41 -7.76
CA ILE A 217 7.57 -18.34 -7.92
C ILE A 217 8.46 -18.59 -9.15
N LYS A 218 8.92 -19.82 -9.36
CA LYS A 218 9.77 -20.16 -10.50
C LYS A 218 9.05 -19.96 -11.84
N GLU A 219 7.76 -20.28 -11.89
CA GLU A 219 6.91 -20.08 -13.07
C GLU A 219 6.81 -18.60 -13.41
N VAL A 220 6.40 -17.75 -12.44
CA VAL A 220 6.27 -16.32 -12.70
C VAL A 220 7.59 -15.64 -13.06
N LEU A 221 8.70 -16.07 -12.47
CA LEU A 221 10.04 -15.56 -12.81
C LEU A 221 10.54 -16.04 -14.19
N HIS A 222 10.02 -17.14 -14.71
CA HIS A 222 10.33 -17.62 -16.05
C HIS A 222 9.54 -16.83 -17.10
N GLU A 223 8.29 -16.51 -16.83
CA GLU A 223 7.42 -15.72 -17.71
C GLU A 223 7.82 -14.24 -17.79
N SER A 224 8.52 -13.73 -16.76
CA SER A 224 9.01 -12.35 -16.66
C SER A 224 10.35 -12.09 -17.37
N LYS A 225 10.88 -13.06 -18.14
CA LYS A 225 12.11 -12.94 -18.92
C LYS A 225 11.79 -12.72 -20.40
#